data_9265201afc8c0b33b0bd39a64873bdd5
#
_entry.id   9265201afc8c0b33b0bd39a64873bdd5
#
_cell.length_a   1.000
_cell.length_b   1.000
_cell.length_c   1.000
_cell.angle_alpha   90.00
_cell.angle_beta   90.00
_cell.angle_gamma   90.00
#
_symmetry.space_group_name_H-M   'P 1'
#
loop_
_entity.id
_entity.type
_entity.pdbx_description
1 polymer ?
#
loop_
_entity_poly.entity_id
_entity_poly.type
_entity_poly.pdbx_seq_one_letter_code
_entity_poly.pdbx_strand_id
1 'polypeptide(L)' 'RKPGDIQVKSHIHIAPGIELQISPEEADMSPEQIRALVKAVMKTIQEIKA' A
#
# COMPACT_ATOMS: atom_id res chain seq x y z
N ARG A 1 14.02 2.83 -13.46
CA ARG A 1 12.92 2.49 -14.36
C ARG A 1 13.23 2.95 -15.77
N LYS A 2 13.04 2.09 -16.76
CA LYS A 2 13.34 2.40 -18.15
C LYS A 2 12.11 2.98 -18.86
N PRO A 3 12.28 3.89 -19.82
CA PRO A 3 11.15 4.33 -20.64
C PRO A 3 10.46 3.16 -21.31
N GLY A 4 9.14 3.14 -21.28
CA GLY A 4 8.35 2.06 -21.85
C GLY A 4 8.07 0.90 -20.93
N ASP A 5 8.65 0.88 -19.74
CA ASP A 5 8.34 -0.16 -18.76
C ASP A 5 6.90 -0.01 -18.28
N ILE A 6 6.24 -1.15 -18.13
CA ILE A 6 4.89 -1.19 -17.60
C ILE A 6 4.98 -1.68 -16.16
N GLN A 7 4.43 -0.90 -15.25
CA GLN A 7 4.36 -1.29 -13.85
C GLN A 7 2.91 -1.42 -13.40
N VAL A 8 2.63 -2.51 -12.71
CA VAL A 8 1.33 -2.71 -12.07
C VAL A 8 1.48 -2.30 -10.61
N LYS A 9 0.62 -1.39 -10.17
CA LYS A 9 0.62 -0.93 -8.78
C LYS A 9 -0.75 -1.15 -8.18
N SER A 10 -0.76 -1.54 -6.91
CA SER A 10 -1.99 -1.68 -6.16
C SER A 10 -2.30 -0.38 -5.44
N HIS A 11 -3.49 0.14 -5.64
CA HIS A 11 -3.98 1.32 -4.93
C HIS A 11 -4.96 0.87 -3.87
N ILE A 12 -4.65 1.17 -2.62
CA ILE A 12 -5.48 0.75 -1.50
C ILE A 12 -6.02 1.99 -0.82
N HIS A 13 -7.33 2.12 -0.80
CA HIS A 13 -8.00 3.22 -0.13
C HIS A 13 -7.99 2.95 1.38
N ILE A 14 -7.33 3.81 2.13
CA ILE A 14 -7.22 3.67 3.59
C ILE A 14 -8.30 4.47 4.29
N ALA A 15 -8.45 5.73 3.91
CA ALA A 15 -9.42 6.64 4.51
C ALA A 15 -9.64 7.78 3.52
N PRO A 16 -10.66 8.64 3.73
CA PRO A 16 -10.85 9.79 2.86
C PRO A 16 -9.57 10.63 2.78
N GLY A 17 -9.06 10.81 1.57
CA GLY A 17 -7.84 11.56 1.32
C GLY A 17 -6.55 10.80 1.55
N ILE A 18 -6.62 9.53 1.94
CA ILE A 18 -5.43 8.72 2.21
C ILE A 18 -5.47 7.45 1.38
N GLU A 19 -4.46 7.28 0.54
CA GLU A 19 -4.30 6.06 -0.25
C GLU A 19 -2.90 5.51 -0.07
N LEU A 20 -2.79 4.20 -0.12
CA LEU A 20 -1.52 3.50 -0.12
C LEU A 20 -1.29 2.92 -1.50
N GLN A 21 -0.14 3.18 -2.06
CA GLN A 21 0.24 2.68 -3.37
C GLN A 21 1.41 1.73 -3.22
N ILE A 22 1.23 0.50 -3.70
CA ILE A 22 2.26 -0.54 -3.56
C ILE A 22 2.55 -1.12 -4.93
N SER A 23 3.84 -1.28 -5.23
CA SER A 23 4.32 -2.05 -6.36
C SER A 23 4.81 -3.40 -5.84
N PRO A 24 4.00 -4.47 -5.95
CA PRO A 24 4.35 -5.76 -5.31
C PRO A 24 5.68 -6.31 -5.80
N GLU A 25 6.01 -6.10 -7.07
CA GLU A 25 7.26 -6.60 -7.63
C GLU A 25 8.47 -5.91 -7.02
N GLU A 26 8.43 -4.59 -6.91
CA GLU A 26 9.55 -3.84 -6.35
C GLU A 26 9.63 -4.00 -4.84
N ALA A 27 8.48 -4.09 -4.17
CA ALA A 27 8.44 -4.26 -2.73
C ALA A 27 8.81 -5.68 -2.29
N ASP A 28 8.74 -6.64 -3.21
CA ASP A 28 9.03 -8.05 -2.94
C ASP A 28 8.21 -8.55 -1.74
N MET A 29 6.93 -8.25 -1.76
CA MET A 29 6.02 -8.62 -0.68
C MET A 29 4.94 -9.56 -1.20
N SER A 30 4.63 -10.58 -0.40
CA SER A 30 3.53 -11.48 -0.69
C SER A 30 2.19 -10.78 -0.43
N PRO A 31 1.07 -11.29 -1.00
CA PRO A 31 -0.24 -10.72 -0.69
C PRO A 31 -0.57 -10.70 0.79
N GLU A 32 -0.11 -11.70 1.54
CA GLU A 32 -0.32 -11.77 2.98
C GLU A 32 0.43 -10.66 3.71
N GLN A 33 1.68 -10.41 3.28
CA GLN A 33 2.47 -9.33 3.84
C GLN A 33 1.86 -7.96 3.55
N ILE A 34 1.31 -7.80 2.36
CA ILE A 34 0.64 -6.55 1.98
C ILE A 34 -0.60 -6.33 2.84
N ARG A 35 -1.39 -7.39 3.09
CA ARG A 35 -2.55 -7.28 3.98
C ARG A 35 -2.16 -6.88 5.38
N ALA A 36 -1.07 -7.46 5.89
CA ALA A 36 -0.57 -7.11 7.22
C ALA A 36 -0.14 -5.64 7.29
N LEU A 37 0.52 -5.17 6.24
CA LEU A 37 0.91 -3.76 6.15
C LEU A 37 -0.32 -2.85 6.16
N VAL A 38 -1.34 -3.18 5.38
CA VAL A 38 -2.56 -2.39 5.31
C VAL A 38 -3.23 -2.31 6.67
N LYS A 39 -3.34 -3.44 7.38
CA LYS A 39 -3.91 -3.46 8.72
C LYS A 39 -3.14 -2.58 9.68
N ALA A 40 -1.81 -2.65 9.64
CA ALA A 40 -0.95 -1.84 10.50
C ALA A 40 -1.13 -0.35 10.22
N VAL A 41 -1.19 0.03 8.95
CA VAL A 41 -1.39 1.42 8.56
C VAL A 41 -2.75 1.92 9.04
N MET A 42 -3.80 1.14 8.84
CA MET A 42 -5.15 1.55 9.27
C MET A 42 -5.23 1.72 10.78
N LYS A 43 -4.62 0.81 11.53
CA LYS A 43 -4.58 0.90 12.98
C LYS A 43 -3.84 2.15 13.44
N THR A 44 -2.70 2.43 12.83
CA THR A 44 -1.89 3.60 13.17
C THR A 44 -2.64 4.89 12.89
N ILE A 45 -3.36 4.95 11.78
CA ILE A 45 -4.15 6.14 11.43
C ILE A 45 -5.25 6.36 12.46
N GLN A 46 -5.93 5.31 12.89
CA GLN A 46 -6.96 5.42 13.90
C GLN A 46 -6.41 5.94 15.23
N GLU A 47 -5.23 5.49 15.60
CA GLU A 47 -4.56 5.96 16.81
C GLU A 47 -4.18 7.45 16.72
N ILE A 48 -3.71 7.88 15.56
CA ILE A 48 -3.33 9.27 15.35
C ILE A 48 -4.56 10.19 15.40
N LYS A 49 -5.67 9.74 14.83
CA LYS A 49 -6.90 10.54 14.75
C LYS A 49 -7.76 10.47 15.99
N ALA A 50 -7.46 9.56 16.87
CA ALA A 50 -8.25 9.38 18.10
C ALA A 50 -8.04 10.53 19.09
#